data_4a4de12b878aa6cf86130c715d8196ab
#
_entry.id   4a4de12b878aa6cf86130c715d8196ab
#
_cell.length_a   1.000
_cell.length_b   1.000
_cell.length_c   1.000
_cell.angle_alpha   90.00
_cell.angle_beta   90.00
_cell.angle_gamma   90.00
#
_symmetry.space_group_name_H-M   'P 1'
#
loop_
_entity.id
_entity.type
_entity.pdbx_description
1 polymer ?
#
loop_
_entity_poly.entity_id
_entity_poly.type
_entity_poly.pdbx_seq_one_letter_code
_entity_poly.pdbx_strand_id
1 'polypeptide(L)'
;MIPLDEYNRITIAADANKPLVPTMPVKNEGETNEQFEQRKRKDYYDLSSISGVFKSFGDAPGGFKEEMQEVRWSVGAEYVYNDKFTVRAGYHHESENKGNRKYFTVGAGFRMSVFSLDAGYVIATAKSNPLDQTLRFSLSFDMDGIKDLFKRR
;
A
#
# COMPACT_ATOMS: atom_id res chain seq x y z
N MET A 1 -15.53 -1.33 -10.85
CA MET A 1 -16.23 -0.06 -11.09
C MET A 1 -17.71 -0.36 -11.25
N ILE A 2 -18.55 0.32 -10.48
CA ILE A 2 -20.01 0.10 -10.45
C ILE A 2 -20.65 1.44 -10.87
N PRO A 3 -21.25 1.54 -12.09
CA PRO A 3 -22.01 2.71 -12.45
C PRO A 3 -23.33 2.67 -11.65
N LEU A 4 -23.66 3.77 -11.00
CA LEU A 4 -24.94 3.94 -10.30
C LEU A 4 -25.96 4.56 -11.26
N ASP A 5 -25.52 5.53 -12.05
CA ASP A 5 -26.26 6.17 -13.13
C ASP A 5 -25.30 6.83 -14.14
N GLU A 6 -25.81 7.63 -15.07
CA GLU A 6 -25.07 8.29 -16.13
C GLU A 6 -23.99 9.28 -15.60
N TYR A 7 -24.17 9.80 -14.38
CA TYR A 7 -23.30 10.81 -13.77
C TYR A 7 -22.54 10.31 -12.53
N ASN A 8 -22.96 9.19 -11.95
CA ASN A 8 -22.48 8.69 -10.68
C ASN A 8 -21.79 7.34 -10.84
N ARG A 9 -20.57 7.24 -10.32
CA ARG A 9 -19.74 6.04 -10.42
C ARG A 9 -19.03 5.76 -9.11
N ILE A 10 -19.10 4.52 -8.64
CA ILE A 10 -18.34 4.03 -7.49
C ILE A 10 -17.32 3.00 -7.95
N THR A 11 -16.10 3.14 -7.49
CA THR A 11 -15.03 2.16 -7.65
C THR A 11 -14.60 1.68 -6.27
N ILE A 12 -14.53 0.37 -6.09
CA ILE A 12 -13.95 -0.25 -4.90
C ILE A 12 -12.70 -1.00 -5.35
N ALA A 13 -11.61 -0.81 -4.63
CA ALA A 13 -10.34 -1.48 -4.85
C ALA A 13 -9.87 -2.15 -3.57
N ALA A 14 -9.33 -3.34 -3.66
CA ALA A 14 -8.66 -4.03 -2.57
C ALA A 14 -7.35 -4.59 -3.09
N ASP A 15 -6.32 -4.51 -2.28
CA ASP A 15 -4.99 -4.99 -2.58
C ASP A 15 -4.41 -5.73 -1.38
N ALA A 16 -3.67 -6.81 -1.65
CA ALA A 16 -2.99 -7.59 -0.64
C ALA A 16 -1.58 -7.95 -1.12
N ASN A 17 -0.59 -7.56 -0.36
CA ASN A 17 0.82 -7.75 -0.68
C ASN A 17 1.53 -8.51 0.44
N LYS A 18 2.21 -9.60 0.10
CA LYS A 18 3.12 -10.30 1.00
C LYS A 18 4.57 -10.05 0.55
N PRO A 19 5.45 -9.49 1.41
CA PRO A 19 6.88 -9.44 1.14
C PRO A 19 7.44 -10.86 1.10
N LEU A 20 8.02 -11.24 -0.02
CA LEU A 20 8.64 -12.56 -0.24
C LEU A 20 10.09 -12.55 0.25
N VAL A 21 10.29 -12.22 1.52
CA VAL A 21 11.60 -12.22 2.18
C VAL A 21 11.56 -13.30 3.27
N PRO A 22 12.49 -14.26 3.27
CA PRO A 22 12.54 -15.29 4.30
C PRO A 22 12.65 -14.68 5.69
N THR A 23 11.96 -15.28 6.66
CA THR A 23 12.04 -14.84 8.06
C THR A 23 13.44 -15.09 8.60
N MET A 24 14.02 -14.08 9.26
CA MET A 24 15.34 -14.24 9.89
C MET A 24 15.24 -15.27 11.02
N PRO A 25 16.10 -16.32 11.02
CA PRO A 25 16.03 -17.31 12.07
C PRO A 25 16.32 -16.71 13.44
N VAL A 26 15.51 -17.10 14.42
CA VAL A 26 15.69 -16.72 15.84
C VAL A 26 16.54 -17.79 16.53
N LYS A 27 17.35 -17.39 17.49
CA LYS A 27 18.18 -18.30 18.28
C LYS A 27 17.30 -19.20 19.12
N ASN A 28 17.52 -20.53 19.03
CA ASN A 28 16.80 -21.51 19.84
C ASN A 28 17.36 -21.57 21.27
N GLU A 29 16.52 -21.95 22.24
CA GLU A 29 16.97 -22.19 23.60
C GLU A 29 18.00 -23.34 23.62
N GLY A 30 19.16 -23.10 24.25
CA GLY A 30 20.27 -24.06 24.31
C GLY A 30 21.24 -24.05 23.12
N GLU A 31 20.97 -23.28 22.09
CA GLU A 31 21.87 -23.15 20.92
C GLU A 31 23.06 -22.24 21.24
N THR A 32 24.28 -22.67 20.87
CA THR A 32 25.47 -21.83 21.02
C THR A 32 25.47 -20.71 19.96
N ASN A 33 26.22 -19.62 20.21
CA ASN A 33 26.31 -18.51 19.25
C ASN A 33 26.91 -18.97 17.90
N GLU A 34 27.87 -19.88 17.91
CA GLU A 34 28.50 -20.39 16.70
C GLU A 34 27.52 -21.25 15.86
N GLN A 35 26.73 -22.10 16.51
CA GLN A 35 25.71 -22.92 15.85
C GLN A 35 24.62 -22.02 15.24
N PHE A 36 24.20 -20.99 15.98
CA PHE A 36 23.22 -20.04 15.47
C PHE A 36 23.72 -19.28 14.24
N GLU A 37 24.94 -18.77 14.26
CA GLU A 37 25.51 -18.04 13.12
C GLU A 37 25.75 -18.95 11.90
N GLN A 38 26.11 -20.20 12.10
CA GLN A 38 26.23 -21.18 11.00
C GLN A 38 24.86 -21.47 10.36
N ARG A 39 23.83 -21.71 11.19
CA ARG A 39 22.46 -21.93 10.71
C ARG A 39 21.89 -20.68 10.00
N LYS A 40 22.08 -19.50 10.57
CA LYS A 40 21.69 -18.22 9.99
C LYS A 40 22.36 -17.99 8.63
N ARG A 41 23.65 -18.33 8.51
CA ARG A 41 24.37 -18.24 7.24
C ARG A 41 23.76 -19.16 6.19
N LYS A 42 23.58 -20.44 6.51
CA LYS A 42 23.04 -21.46 5.61
C LYS A 42 21.58 -21.23 5.24
N ASP A 43 20.76 -20.87 6.21
CA ASP A 43 19.29 -20.82 6.06
C ASP A 43 18.77 -19.44 5.64
N TYR A 44 19.60 -18.41 5.65
CA TYR A 44 19.19 -17.06 5.31
C TYR A 44 20.12 -16.39 4.29
N TYR A 45 21.43 -16.32 4.54
CA TYR A 45 22.35 -15.57 3.67
C TYR A 45 22.78 -16.32 2.40
N ASP A 46 22.90 -17.65 2.47
CA ASP A 46 23.32 -18.48 1.33
C ASP A 46 22.14 -18.93 0.44
N LEU A 47 20.91 -18.50 0.76
CA LEU A 47 19.75 -18.80 -0.07
C LEU A 47 19.81 -18.05 -1.41
N SER A 48 19.64 -18.79 -2.51
CA SER A 48 19.36 -18.13 -3.79
C SER A 48 18.03 -17.38 -3.73
N SER A 49 17.90 -16.30 -4.50
CA SER A 49 16.69 -15.46 -4.53
C SER A 49 15.41 -16.28 -4.78
N ILE A 50 15.48 -17.28 -5.66
CA ILE A 50 14.35 -18.14 -5.98
C ILE A 50 13.98 -19.05 -4.80
N SER A 51 14.99 -19.69 -4.18
CA SER A 51 14.78 -20.54 -3.00
C SER A 51 14.27 -19.73 -1.81
N GLY A 52 14.72 -18.48 -1.66
CA GLY A 52 14.22 -17.54 -0.65
C GLY A 52 12.75 -17.23 -0.82
N VAL A 53 12.28 -17.01 -2.05
CA VAL A 53 10.86 -16.79 -2.36
C VAL A 53 10.02 -17.98 -1.94
N PHE A 54 10.40 -19.20 -2.34
CA PHE A 54 9.64 -20.41 -1.98
C PHE A 54 9.65 -20.67 -0.47
N LYS A 55 10.78 -20.45 0.19
CA LYS A 55 10.90 -20.64 1.64
C LYS A 55 10.03 -19.65 2.43
N SER A 56 9.86 -18.42 1.93
CA SER A 56 9.04 -17.38 2.59
C SER A 56 7.53 -17.70 2.63
N PHE A 57 7.07 -18.75 1.95
CA PHE A 57 5.68 -19.21 2.01
C PHE A 57 5.37 -20.19 3.14
N GLY A 58 6.35 -20.66 3.87
CA GLY A 58 6.10 -21.69 4.90
C GLY A 58 7.12 -21.69 6.03
N ASP A 59 7.88 -20.62 6.22
CA ASP A 59 8.96 -20.55 7.20
C ASP A 59 8.57 -19.81 8.50
N ALA A 60 7.32 -19.39 8.62
CA ALA A 60 6.86 -18.71 9.83
C ALA A 60 6.80 -19.67 11.02
N PRO A 61 7.54 -19.44 12.13
CA PRO A 61 7.55 -20.29 13.31
C PRO A 61 6.17 -20.48 13.95
N GLY A 62 5.28 -19.48 13.80
CA GLY A 62 3.89 -19.50 14.27
C GLY A 62 2.89 -20.12 13.29
N GLY A 63 3.34 -20.68 12.15
CA GLY A 63 2.50 -21.28 11.13
C GLY A 63 1.57 -20.28 10.43
N PHE A 64 0.41 -20.74 9.95
CA PHE A 64 -0.52 -19.95 9.14
C PHE A 64 -0.94 -18.60 9.76
N LYS A 65 -1.02 -18.52 11.08
CA LYS A 65 -1.40 -17.27 11.77
C LYS A 65 -0.31 -16.19 11.66
N GLU A 66 0.95 -16.57 11.72
CA GLU A 66 2.08 -15.67 11.54
C GLU A 66 2.25 -15.29 10.07
N GLU A 67 2.05 -16.23 9.15
CA GLU A 67 1.98 -15.99 7.72
C GLU A 67 0.97 -14.91 7.35
N MET A 68 -0.23 -14.95 7.95
CA MET A 68 -1.26 -13.93 7.76
C MET A 68 -0.86 -12.54 8.31
N GLN A 69 0.01 -12.49 9.32
CA GLN A 69 0.54 -11.22 9.83
C GLN A 69 1.60 -10.61 8.90
N GLU A 70 2.16 -11.36 7.98
CA GLU A 70 3.08 -10.83 6.97
C GLU A 70 2.36 -10.14 5.81
N VAL A 71 1.07 -10.40 5.65
CA VAL A 71 0.27 -9.79 4.59
C VAL A 71 -0.08 -8.35 4.94
N ARG A 72 0.31 -7.44 4.05
CA ARG A 72 -0.18 -6.06 4.04
C ARG A 72 -1.40 -5.99 3.15
N TRP A 73 -2.45 -5.38 3.63
CA TRP A 73 -3.66 -5.22 2.83
C TRP A 73 -4.17 -3.79 2.86
N SER A 74 -4.79 -3.40 1.79
CA SER A 74 -5.43 -2.10 1.66
C SER A 74 -6.78 -2.22 0.97
N VAL A 75 -7.70 -1.40 1.39
CA VAL A 75 -9.01 -1.26 0.76
C VAL A 75 -9.30 0.21 0.54
N GLY A 76 -9.89 0.53 -0.60
CA GLY A 76 -10.26 1.90 -0.94
C GLY A 76 -11.56 1.96 -1.71
N ALA A 77 -12.23 3.09 -1.58
CA ALA A 77 -13.41 3.43 -2.34
C ALA A 77 -13.24 4.82 -2.96
N GLU A 78 -13.73 4.96 -4.18
CA GLU A 78 -13.77 6.20 -4.93
C GLU A 78 -15.19 6.44 -5.43
N TYR A 79 -15.69 7.62 -5.20
CA TYR A 79 -16.94 8.11 -5.78
C TYR A 79 -16.63 9.24 -6.76
N VAL A 80 -17.15 9.13 -7.97
CA VAL A 80 -16.98 10.12 -9.04
C VAL A 80 -18.34 10.64 -9.45
N TYR A 81 -18.47 11.96 -9.44
CA TYR A 81 -19.65 12.68 -9.89
C TYR A 81 -19.36 13.48 -11.17
N ASN A 82 -20.12 13.18 -12.22
CA ASN A 82 -20.10 13.86 -13.52
C ASN A 82 -18.69 13.99 -14.12
N ASP A 83 -17.81 13.01 -13.87
CA ASP A 83 -16.40 13.00 -14.25
C ASP A 83 -15.57 14.24 -13.84
N LYS A 84 -16.18 15.12 -13.02
CA LYS A 84 -15.60 16.39 -12.57
C LYS A 84 -15.19 16.37 -11.12
N PHE A 85 -15.99 15.76 -10.28
CA PHE A 85 -15.74 15.74 -8.84
C PHE A 85 -15.49 14.32 -8.37
N THR A 86 -14.46 14.13 -7.58
CA THR A 86 -14.07 12.81 -7.06
C THR A 86 -13.86 12.90 -5.56
N VAL A 87 -14.39 11.93 -4.81
CA VAL A 87 -14.08 11.73 -3.39
C VAL A 87 -13.50 10.33 -3.23
N ARG A 88 -12.44 10.21 -2.45
CA ARG A 88 -11.72 8.96 -2.19
C ARG A 88 -11.55 8.75 -0.71
N ALA A 89 -11.69 7.50 -0.29
CA ALA A 89 -11.34 7.07 1.07
C ALA A 89 -10.65 5.73 0.99
N GLY A 90 -9.65 5.51 1.84
CA GLY A 90 -8.90 4.26 1.86
C GLY A 90 -8.39 3.93 3.25
N TYR A 91 -8.10 2.66 3.48
CA TYR A 91 -7.47 2.16 4.68
C TYR A 91 -6.33 1.21 4.31
N HIS A 92 -5.19 1.40 4.94
CA HIS A 92 -4.03 0.53 4.82
C HIS A 92 -3.70 -0.10 6.16
N HIS A 93 -3.42 -1.41 6.13
CA HIS A 93 -3.07 -2.20 7.29
C HIS A 93 -1.76 -2.95 7.06
N GLU A 94 -0.82 -2.74 7.97
CA GLU A 94 0.41 -3.51 8.11
C GLU A 94 0.55 -3.96 9.56
N SER A 95 0.96 -5.20 9.77
CA SER A 95 1.09 -5.78 11.12
C SER A 95 2.13 -5.05 11.97
N GLU A 96 1.92 -5.06 13.29
CA GLU A 96 2.83 -4.46 14.28
C GLU A 96 4.23 -5.03 14.24
N ASN A 97 4.37 -6.32 13.94
CA ASN A 97 5.65 -7.02 13.87
C ASN A 97 6.46 -6.69 12.59
N LYS A 98 5.85 -6.03 11.59
CA LYS A 98 6.46 -5.80 10.27
C LYS A 98 6.49 -4.32 9.84
N GLY A 99 6.28 -3.39 10.78
CA GLY A 99 6.37 -1.95 10.50
C GLY A 99 5.23 -1.11 11.09
N ASN A 100 4.13 -1.75 11.52
CA ASN A 100 3.00 -1.12 12.19
C ASN A 100 2.42 0.11 11.48
N ARG A 101 2.32 0.05 10.15
CA ARG A 101 1.77 1.14 9.35
C ARG A 101 0.27 0.95 9.16
N LYS A 102 -0.49 1.60 10.00
CA LYS A 102 -1.96 1.62 9.93
C LYS A 102 -2.41 3.05 9.73
N TYR A 103 -3.08 3.34 8.62
CA TYR A 103 -3.53 4.70 8.33
C TYR A 103 -4.78 4.72 7.46
N PHE A 104 -5.59 5.73 7.68
CA PHE A 104 -6.67 6.12 6.80
C PHE A 104 -6.20 7.21 5.84
N THR A 105 -6.75 7.19 4.64
CA THR A 105 -6.57 8.25 3.65
C THR A 105 -7.92 8.77 3.23
N VAL A 106 -8.04 10.07 3.11
CA VAL A 106 -9.19 10.73 2.50
C VAL A 106 -8.70 11.69 1.44
N GLY A 107 -9.45 11.84 0.37
CA GLY A 107 -9.06 12.73 -0.72
C GLY A 107 -10.25 13.26 -1.48
N ALA A 108 -10.06 14.40 -2.10
CA ALA A 108 -11.02 15.00 -3.01
C ALA A 108 -10.30 15.50 -4.26
N GLY A 109 -10.92 15.32 -5.41
CA GLY A 109 -10.40 15.78 -6.70
C GLY A 109 -11.45 16.59 -7.44
N PHE A 110 -11.00 17.58 -8.17
CA PHE A 110 -11.82 18.37 -9.06
C PHE A 110 -11.15 18.48 -10.42
N ARG A 111 -11.87 18.12 -11.48
CA ARG A 111 -11.39 18.12 -12.86
C ARG A 111 -12.20 19.08 -13.73
N MET A 112 -11.49 19.94 -14.44
CA MET A 112 -12.01 20.74 -15.54
C MET A 112 -11.37 20.35 -16.85
N SER A 113 -11.81 20.93 -17.95
CA SER A 113 -11.35 20.59 -19.30
C SER A 113 -9.84 20.74 -19.49
N VAL A 114 -9.20 21.66 -18.75
CA VAL A 114 -7.79 22.01 -18.94
C VAL A 114 -6.93 21.79 -17.69
N PHE A 115 -7.52 21.57 -16.53
CA PHE A 115 -6.77 21.30 -15.30
C PHE A 115 -7.50 20.34 -14.37
N SER A 116 -6.76 19.65 -13.53
CA SER A 116 -7.29 18.91 -12.38
C SER A 116 -6.53 19.28 -11.10
N LEU A 117 -7.28 19.40 -10.02
CA LEU A 117 -6.78 19.66 -8.67
C LEU A 117 -7.17 18.48 -7.80
N ASP A 118 -6.21 17.87 -7.15
CA ASP A 118 -6.41 16.79 -6.18
C ASP A 118 -5.82 17.19 -4.81
N ALA A 119 -6.55 16.90 -3.76
CA ALA A 119 -6.10 17.04 -2.38
C ALA A 119 -6.27 15.70 -1.65
N GLY A 120 -5.29 15.34 -0.85
CA GLY A 120 -5.34 14.11 -0.05
C GLY A 120 -4.74 14.32 1.32
N TYR A 121 -5.34 13.69 2.32
CA TYR A 121 -4.91 13.74 3.71
C TYR A 121 -4.75 12.34 4.27
N VAL A 122 -3.66 12.12 5.01
CA VAL A 122 -3.32 10.84 5.66
C VAL A 122 -3.49 11.01 7.17
N ILE A 123 -4.24 10.10 7.76
CA ILE A 123 -4.50 10.02 9.21
C ILE A 123 -3.88 8.72 9.72
N ALA A 124 -2.75 8.80 10.39
CA ALA A 124 -2.13 7.62 10.97
C ALA A 124 -2.89 7.15 12.22
N THR A 125 -3.10 5.85 12.32
CA THR A 125 -3.73 5.24 13.51
C THR A 125 -2.67 4.71 14.48
N ALA A 126 -1.45 4.47 13.99
CA ALA A 126 -0.32 3.99 14.80
C ALA A 126 0.58 5.15 15.24
N LYS A 127 0.94 5.19 16.52
CA LYS A 127 1.68 6.29 17.19
C LYS A 127 3.08 6.59 16.63
N SER A 128 3.64 5.77 15.76
CA SER A 128 5.00 5.94 15.20
C SER A 128 5.02 6.02 13.69
N ASN A 129 3.92 6.40 13.06
CA ASN A 129 3.88 6.48 11.60
C ASN A 129 4.40 7.85 11.13
N PRO A 130 5.52 7.91 10.37
CA PRO A 130 6.07 9.17 9.85
C PRO A 130 5.16 9.86 8.82
N LEU A 131 4.12 9.19 8.33
CA LEU A 131 3.14 9.75 7.38
C LEU A 131 1.94 10.40 8.08
N ASP A 132 1.95 10.48 9.42
CA ASP A 132 0.86 11.10 10.16
C ASP A 132 0.69 12.57 9.79
N GLN A 133 -0.56 12.99 9.62
CA GLN A 133 -0.95 14.35 9.28
C GLN A 133 -0.33 14.88 7.97
N THR A 134 -0.02 13.97 7.02
CA THR A 134 0.48 14.39 5.72
C THR A 134 -0.66 14.92 4.84
N LEU A 135 -0.55 16.16 4.44
CA LEU A 135 -1.44 16.80 3.47
C LEU A 135 -0.72 16.90 2.12
N ARG A 136 -1.35 16.43 1.07
CA ARG A 136 -0.80 16.47 -0.30
C ARG A 136 -1.77 17.20 -1.23
N PHE A 137 -1.20 18.09 -2.04
CA PHE A 137 -1.90 18.73 -3.15
C PHE A 137 -1.21 18.38 -4.47
N SER A 138 -2.02 18.14 -5.50
CA SER A 138 -1.55 17.92 -6.86
C SER A 138 -2.35 18.78 -7.82
N LEU A 139 -1.67 19.51 -8.69
CA LEU A 139 -2.27 20.28 -9.75
C LEU A 139 -1.72 19.77 -11.08
N SER A 140 -2.60 19.36 -11.99
CA SER A 140 -2.25 18.85 -13.31
C SER A 140 -2.91 19.67 -14.38
N PHE A 141 -2.22 19.87 -15.49
CA PHE A 141 -2.70 20.60 -16.65
C PHE A 141 -2.77 19.68 -17.88
N ASP A 142 -3.89 19.73 -18.60
CA ASP A 142 -4.06 19.07 -19.88
C ASP A 142 -3.60 20.03 -21.00
N MET A 143 -2.43 19.75 -21.54
CA MET A 143 -1.82 20.57 -22.59
C MET A 143 -2.58 20.52 -23.93
N ASP A 144 -3.30 19.46 -24.20
CA ASP A 144 -4.10 19.34 -25.42
C ASP A 144 -5.39 20.14 -25.29
N GLY A 145 -6.04 20.10 -24.13
CA GLY A 145 -7.18 20.97 -23.81
C GLY A 145 -6.83 22.47 -23.88
N ILE A 146 -5.61 22.84 -23.45
CA ILE A 146 -5.11 24.22 -23.56
C ILE A 146 -4.96 24.64 -25.02
N LYS A 147 -4.35 23.81 -25.87
CA LYS A 147 -4.18 24.09 -27.31
C LYS A 147 -5.51 24.29 -28.02
N ASP A 148 -6.53 23.48 -27.66
CA ASP A 148 -7.86 23.60 -28.26
C ASP A 148 -8.57 24.90 -27.88
N LEU A 149 -8.32 25.42 -26.67
CA LEU A 149 -8.82 26.74 -26.26
C LEU A 149 -8.20 27.88 -27.10
N PHE A 150 -6.92 27.80 -27.40
CA PHE A 150 -6.23 28.79 -28.25
C PHE A 150 -6.58 28.67 -29.72
N LYS A 151 -6.96 27.48 -30.20
CA LYS A 151 -7.31 27.25 -31.63
C LYS A 151 -8.73 27.69 -31.96
N ARG A 152 -9.59 27.86 -30.94
CA ARG A 152 -10.99 28.33 -31.11
C ARG A 152 -11.15 29.86 -31.14
N ARG A 153 -10.04 30.59 -31.04
CA ARG A 153 -9.99 32.04 -31.24
C ARG A 153 -9.40 32.34 -32.61
#